data_fdfa256487e741851658fd996e1ead71
#
_entry.id   fdfa256487e741851658fd996e1ead71
#
_cell.length_a   1.000
_cell.length_b   1.000
_cell.length_c   1.000
_cell.angle_alpha   90.00
_cell.angle_beta   90.00
_cell.angle_gamma   90.00
#
_symmetry.space_group_name_H-M   'P 1'
#
loop_
_entity.id
_entity.type
_entity.pdbx_description
1 polymer ?
#
loop_
_entity_poly.entity_id
_entity_poly.type
_entity_poly.pdbx_seq_one_letter_code
_entity_poly.pdbx_strand_id
1 'polypeptide(L)'
;MKPKHLVLALSALMLAAPATLAQNVNNLRIMAPASPGGGWDQTSRAIQTVMQEQGIVKPVQVFNVPGAGGTIGLAQLYNARGDGDLMMTMGLVMVGAIQTNGSKVDLSRVTPLARLTGEYEVVVVPAASPYKTMADLVAAWKADPGKTAFAGGSAGGTDHMLVGLLAKAAGIDTKKINYVPFSGGGEVLAALLGNQVAAGVSGYGEFEAQIKAGKLRAIGISSAKPQAGINVPTIKSQGLNVELANWRGIVAAPGISASEKAALVSALDRMHASKQWQDTLKTRNWTDLYLSGSKFDVYLKLEAARTREVLQSIGLVK
;
A
#
# COMPACT_ATOMS: atom_id res chain seq x y z
N MET A 1 13.23 38.03 77.54
CA MET A 1 12.95 38.16 76.05
C MET A 1 13.03 36.80 75.44
N LYS A 2 11.90 36.24 74.96
CA LYS A 2 11.87 34.94 74.30
C LYS A 2 11.70 35.17 72.76
N PRO A 3 12.44 34.51 71.84
CA PRO A 3 12.25 34.64 70.37
C PRO A 3 11.05 33.81 69.91
N LYS A 4 10.22 34.44 69.08
CA LYS A 4 9.07 33.83 68.43
C LYS A 4 9.58 33.14 67.17
N HIS A 5 9.38 31.84 67.09
CA HIS A 5 9.62 31.04 65.82
C HIS A 5 8.46 31.26 64.86
N LEU A 6 8.76 31.83 63.70
CA LEU A 6 7.86 31.99 62.57
C LEU A 6 7.99 30.75 61.72
N VAL A 7 6.95 29.86 61.68
CA VAL A 7 6.89 28.70 60.86
C VAL A 7 6.29 29.12 59.48
N LEU A 8 7.13 29.15 58.45
CA LEU A 8 6.64 29.34 57.08
C LEU A 8 6.11 28.01 56.57
N ALA A 9 4.80 27.90 56.37
CA ALA A 9 4.17 26.79 55.71
C ALA A 9 4.30 26.99 54.18
N LEU A 10 5.16 26.17 53.52
CA LEU A 10 5.30 26.11 52.08
C LEU A 10 4.20 25.23 51.52
N SER A 11 3.14 25.82 50.96
CA SER A 11 2.06 25.12 50.29
C SER A 11 2.57 24.70 48.89
N ALA A 12 2.90 23.42 48.70
CA ALA A 12 3.23 22.83 47.42
C ALA A 12 1.94 22.68 46.58
N LEU A 13 1.75 23.56 45.62
CA LEU A 13 0.69 23.47 44.61
C LEU A 13 1.09 22.37 43.64
N MET A 14 0.55 21.14 43.81
CA MET A 14 0.65 20.09 42.81
C MET A 14 -0.19 20.50 41.59
N LEU A 15 0.47 20.90 40.51
CA LEU A 15 -0.15 21.00 39.18
C LEU A 15 -0.49 19.57 38.72
N ALA A 16 -1.74 19.15 38.92
CA ALA A 16 -2.31 18.00 38.28
C ALA A 16 -2.39 18.30 36.81
N ALA A 17 -1.48 17.74 35.98
CA ALA A 17 -1.62 17.74 34.55
C ALA A 17 -2.96 17.05 34.19
N PRO A 18 -3.84 17.66 33.36
CA PRO A 18 -5.07 17.00 32.96
C PRO A 18 -4.72 15.70 32.26
N ALA A 19 -5.13 14.56 32.82
CA ALA A 19 -5.14 13.30 32.13
C ALA A 19 -6.08 13.47 30.93
N THR A 20 -5.54 13.63 29.74
CA THR A 20 -6.31 13.59 28.51
C THR A 20 -6.92 12.20 28.42
N LEU A 21 -8.22 12.10 28.76
CA LEU A 21 -9.00 10.89 28.51
C LEU A 21 -8.84 10.56 27.03
N ALA A 22 -8.23 9.42 26.74
CA ALA A 22 -8.10 8.93 25.37
C ALA A 22 -9.51 8.83 24.78
N GLN A 23 -9.80 9.65 23.77
CA GLN A 23 -11.08 9.63 23.09
C GLN A 23 -11.25 8.25 22.47
N ASN A 24 -12.32 7.52 22.85
CA ASN A 24 -12.61 6.22 22.25
C ASN A 24 -13.15 6.44 20.84
N VAL A 25 -12.51 5.78 19.87
CA VAL A 25 -13.05 5.70 18.50
C VAL A 25 -14.25 4.76 18.51
N ASN A 26 -15.41 5.23 18.06
CA ASN A 26 -16.64 4.46 17.96
C ASN A 26 -17.19 4.59 16.52
N ASN A 27 -17.82 3.52 16.01
CA ASN A 27 -18.44 3.51 14.67
C ASN A 27 -17.47 3.83 13.53
N LEU A 28 -16.26 3.26 13.57
CA LEU A 28 -15.23 3.49 12.58
C LEU A 28 -15.66 3.01 11.19
N ARG A 29 -15.45 3.87 10.20
CA ARG A 29 -15.64 3.54 8.78
C ARG A 29 -14.30 3.52 8.06
N ILE A 30 -14.08 2.49 7.25
CA ILE A 30 -12.86 2.36 6.45
C ILE A 30 -13.25 2.33 4.98
N MET A 31 -12.89 3.35 4.24
CA MET A 31 -13.02 3.39 2.79
C MET A 31 -11.90 2.57 2.16
N ALA A 32 -12.25 1.56 1.38
CA ALA A 32 -11.35 0.84 0.49
C ALA A 32 -11.49 1.44 -0.93
N PRO A 33 -10.52 2.23 -1.43
CA PRO A 33 -10.64 2.85 -2.74
C PRO A 33 -10.26 1.88 -3.88
N ALA A 34 -10.84 0.68 -3.82
CA ALA A 34 -10.65 -0.41 -4.76
C ALA A 34 -11.95 -1.22 -4.90
N SER A 35 -12.05 -2.03 -5.94
CA SER A 35 -13.11 -3.04 -6.08
C SER A 35 -13.01 -4.09 -4.96
N PRO A 36 -14.13 -4.71 -4.57
CA PRO A 36 -14.11 -5.83 -3.61
C PRO A 36 -13.12 -6.92 -4.03
N GLY A 37 -12.35 -7.43 -3.07
CA GLY A 37 -11.30 -8.43 -3.30
C GLY A 37 -9.96 -7.87 -3.76
N GLY A 38 -9.85 -6.60 -4.15
CA GLY A 38 -8.59 -5.94 -4.45
C GLY A 38 -7.73 -5.73 -3.19
N GLY A 39 -6.43 -5.45 -3.37
CA GLY A 39 -5.48 -5.39 -2.26
C GLY A 39 -5.86 -4.41 -1.14
N TRP A 40 -6.42 -3.25 -1.45
CA TRP A 40 -6.89 -2.29 -0.43
C TRP A 40 -8.16 -2.76 0.27
N ASP A 41 -9.07 -3.44 -0.43
CA ASP A 41 -10.25 -4.05 0.19
C ASP A 41 -9.85 -5.16 1.16
N GLN A 42 -8.95 -6.03 0.76
CA GLN A 42 -8.40 -7.09 1.62
C GLN A 42 -7.74 -6.51 2.87
N THR A 43 -6.97 -5.42 2.73
CA THR A 43 -6.33 -4.75 3.86
C THR A 43 -7.37 -4.13 4.80
N SER A 44 -8.36 -3.41 4.26
CA SER A 44 -9.44 -2.79 5.03
C SER A 44 -10.23 -3.83 5.83
N ARG A 45 -10.56 -4.97 5.22
CA ARG A 45 -11.28 -6.06 5.90
C ARG A 45 -10.43 -6.78 6.94
N ALA A 46 -9.13 -6.93 6.71
CA ALA A 46 -8.23 -7.46 7.73
C ALA A 46 -8.16 -6.55 8.97
N ILE A 47 -8.08 -5.21 8.76
CA ILE A 47 -8.15 -4.22 9.84
C ILE A 47 -9.48 -4.34 10.59
N GLN A 48 -10.60 -4.37 9.86
CA GLN A 48 -11.95 -4.54 10.43
C GLN A 48 -12.02 -5.77 11.33
N THR A 49 -11.62 -6.92 10.80
CA THR A 49 -11.66 -8.20 11.53
C THR A 49 -10.85 -8.12 12.82
N VAL A 50 -9.59 -7.70 12.73
CA VAL A 50 -8.70 -7.66 13.89
C VAL A 50 -9.18 -6.64 14.93
N MET A 51 -9.57 -5.42 14.51
CA MET A 51 -10.04 -4.40 15.45
C MET A 51 -11.31 -4.84 16.20
N GLN A 52 -12.26 -5.47 15.52
CA GLN A 52 -13.50 -5.93 16.12
C GLN A 52 -13.30 -7.14 17.05
N GLU A 53 -12.55 -8.16 16.60
CA GLU A 53 -12.31 -9.37 17.38
C GLU A 53 -11.44 -9.12 18.61
N GLN A 54 -10.47 -8.19 18.52
CA GLN A 54 -9.66 -7.77 19.65
C GLN A 54 -10.35 -6.73 20.56
N GLY A 55 -11.57 -6.31 20.24
CA GLY A 55 -12.30 -5.30 21.01
C GLY A 55 -11.64 -3.92 21.02
N ILE A 56 -10.83 -3.60 20.00
CA ILE A 56 -10.13 -2.33 19.88
C ILE A 56 -11.11 -1.21 19.49
N VAL A 57 -11.93 -1.47 18.48
CA VAL A 57 -13.01 -0.60 18.00
C VAL A 57 -14.18 -1.47 17.55
N LYS A 58 -15.42 -1.10 17.94
CA LYS A 58 -16.68 -1.75 17.47
C LYS A 58 -17.81 -0.72 17.41
N PRO A 59 -18.60 -0.72 16.31
CA PRO A 59 -18.39 -1.47 15.06
C PRO A 59 -17.32 -0.83 14.16
N VAL A 60 -16.78 -1.63 13.24
CA VAL A 60 -15.97 -1.15 12.11
C VAL A 60 -16.70 -1.54 10.82
N GLN A 61 -16.91 -0.59 9.93
CA GLN A 61 -17.55 -0.82 8.63
C GLN A 61 -16.58 -0.59 7.49
N VAL A 62 -16.57 -1.48 6.49
CA VAL A 62 -15.77 -1.32 5.27
C VAL A 62 -16.69 -1.09 4.08
N PHE A 63 -16.39 -0.08 3.27
CA PHE A 63 -17.09 0.19 2.02
C PHE A 63 -16.10 0.52 0.89
N ASN A 64 -16.51 0.23 -0.36
CA ASN A 64 -15.65 0.36 -1.52
C ASN A 64 -15.96 1.60 -2.34
N VAL A 65 -14.92 2.30 -2.81
CA VAL A 65 -14.99 3.44 -3.75
C VAL A 65 -13.91 3.25 -4.82
N PRO A 66 -14.12 2.36 -5.80
CA PRO A 66 -13.11 2.06 -6.81
C PRO A 66 -12.93 3.20 -7.82
N GLY A 67 -11.79 3.21 -8.49
CA GLY A 67 -11.53 4.00 -9.68
C GLY A 67 -10.30 4.91 -9.61
N ALA A 68 -9.70 5.12 -10.77
CA ALA A 68 -8.58 6.02 -11.02
C ALA A 68 -7.39 5.85 -10.05
N GLY A 69 -7.02 4.59 -9.71
CA GLY A 69 -5.93 4.33 -8.75
C GLY A 69 -6.20 4.88 -7.35
N GLY A 70 -7.48 4.96 -6.96
CA GLY A 70 -7.95 5.44 -5.66
C GLY A 70 -8.12 6.97 -5.54
N THR A 71 -7.82 7.75 -6.57
CA THR A 71 -7.94 9.22 -6.51
C THR A 71 -9.40 9.68 -6.40
N ILE A 72 -10.39 8.88 -6.83
CA ILE A 72 -11.82 9.14 -6.61
C ILE A 72 -12.13 9.05 -5.10
N GLY A 73 -11.70 7.99 -4.44
CA GLY A 73 -11.85 7.83 -2.99
C GLY A 73 -11.11 8.93 -2.21
N LEU A 74 -9.91 9.31 -2.66
CA LEU A 74 -9.14 10.39 -2.05
C LEU A 74 -9.90 11.73 -2.09
N ALA A 75 -10.54 12.05 -3.21
CA ALA A 75 -11.37 13.25 -3.34
C ALA A 75 -12.59 13.20 -2.40
N GLN A 76 -13.23 12.04 -2.23
CA GLN A 76 -14.33 11.88 -1.28
C GLN A 76 -13.86 12.04 0.17
N LEU A 77 -12.72 11.44 0.53
CA LEU A 77 -12.12 11.60 1.86
C LEU A 77 -11.79 13.07 2.15
N TYR A 78 -11.23 13.78 1.17
CA TYR A 78 -10.92 15.20 1.31
C TYR A 78 -12.17 16.04 1.58
N ASN A 79 -13.29 15.71 0.94
CA ASN A 79 -14.57 16.41 1.12
C ASN A 79 -15.24 16.06 2.45
N ALA A 80 -14.88 14.96 3.10
CA ALA A 80 -15.37 14.55 4.42
C ALA A 80 -14.63 15.27 5.57
N ARG A 81 -14.25 16.53 5.38
CA ARG A 81 -13.49 17.32 6.34
C ARG A 81 -14.09 17.30 7.75
N GLY A 82 -13.26 17.01 8.76
CA GLY A 82 -13.66 16.96 10.17
C GLY A 82 -14.31 15.65 10.60
N ASP A 83 -14.42 14.66 9.69
CA ASP A 83 -14.99 13.35 10.00
C ASP A 83 -13.94 12.46 10.68
N GLY A 84 -13.92 12.49 12.02
CA GLY A 84 -13.00 11.73 12.86
C GLY A 84 -13.24 10.23 12.87
N ASP A 85 -14.37 9.75 12.34
CA ASP A 85 -14.72 8.32 12.27
C ASP A 85 -14.45 7.71 10.89
N LEU A 86 -13.87 8.47 9.95
CA LEU A 86 -13.57 8.00 8.60
C LEU A 86 -12.07 7.85 8.34
N MET A 87 -11.66 6.63 8.07
CA MET A 87 -10.32 6.31 7.54
C MET A 87 -10.41 5.82 6.10
N MET A 88 -9.30 5.85 5.38
CA MET A 88 -9.15 5.28 4.05
C MET A 88 -7.84 4.51 3.93
N THR A 89 -7.91 3.31 3.36
CA THR A 89 -6.71 2.58 2.94
C THR A 89 -6.10 3.25 1.71
N MET A 90 -4.79 3.36 1.69
CA MET A 90 -4.02 3.94 0.59
C MET A 90 -2.67 3.22 0.44
N GLY A 91 -1.87 3.60 -0.53
CA GLY A 91 -0.55 3.01 -0.70
C GLY A 91 0.17 3.56 -1.93
N LEU A 92 1.24 2.86 -2.34
CA LEU A 92 2.10 3.29 -3.43
C LEU A 92 1.34 3.50 -4.74
N VAL A 93 0.34 2.66 -5.04
CA VAL A 93 -0.53 2.80 -6.22
C VAL A 93 -1.18 4.18 -6.25
N MET A 94 -1.71 4.67 -5.12
CA MET A 94 -2.36 5.98 -5.05
C MET A 94 -1.34 7.12 -5.20
N VAL A 95 -0.16 6.98 -4.59
CA VAL A 95 0.93 7.98 -4.74
C VAL A 95 1.27 8.16 -6.22
N GLY A 96 1.39 7.07 -6.96
CA GLY A 96 1.64 7.11 -8.41
C GLY A 96 0.46 7.67 -9.20
N ALA A 97 -0.77 7.22 -8.91
CA ALA A 97 -1.98 7.63 -9.60
C ALA A 97 -2.27 9.14 -9.45
N ILE A 98 -1.95 9.74 -8.31
CA ILE A 98 -2.04 11.19 -8.11
C ILE A 98 -1.20 11.94 -9.14
N GLN A 99 0.01 11.46 -9.41
CA GLN A 99 0.93 12.08 -10.36
C GLN A 99 0.47 11.88 -11.81
N THR A 100 0.14 10.64 -12.18
CA THR A 100 -0.23 10.29 -13.56
C THR A 100 -1.58 10.83 -13.98
N ASN A 101 -2.54 10.92 -13.05
CA ASN A 101 -3.89 11.45 -13.32
C ASN A 101 -3.97 12.98 -13.19
N GLY A 102 -2.90 13.66 -12.75
CA GLY A 102 -2.96 15.09 -12.46
C GLY A 102 -4.01 15.43 -11.39
N SER A 103 -4.12 14.60 -10.34
CA SER A 103 -5.14 14.76 -9.31
C SER A 103 -5.05 16.13 -8.62
N LYS A 104 -6.19 16.83 -8.47
CA LYS A 104 -6.27 18.11 -7.75
C LYS A 104 -6.12 17.93 -6.23
N VAL A 105 -6.38 16.74 -5.72
CA VAL A 105 -6.21 16.37 -4.32
C VAL A 105 -5.05 15.38 -4.24
N ASP A 106 -4.10 15.66 -3.36
CA ASP A 106 -2.98 14.79 -3.03
C ASP A 106 -2.96 14.42 -1.54
N LEU A 107 -2.04 13.55 -1.16
CA LEU A 107 -1.95 13.02 0.20
C LEU A 107 -1.45 14.04 1.24
N SER A 108 -0.95 15.20 0.84
CA SER A 108 -0.63 16.30 1.76
C SER A 108 -1.88 17.00 2.31
N ARG A 109 -3.02 16.76 1.69
CA ARG A 109 -4.31 17.40 2.02
C ARG A 109 -5.21 16.55 2.92
N VAL A 110 -4.76 15.40 3.35
CA VAL A 110 -5.46 14.48 4.26
C VAL A 110 -4.59 14.21 5.49
N THR A 111 -5.09 13.45 6.46
CA THR A 111 -4.38 13.21 7.73
C THR A 111 -3.69 11.85 7.71
N PRO A 112 -2.36 11.75 7.54
CA PRO A 112 -1.64 10.48 7.64
C PRO A 112 -1.72 9.88 9.04
N LEU A 113 -1.97 8.55 9.11
CA LEU A 113 -2.05 7.81 10.38
C LEU A 113 -0.92 6.79 10.52
N ALA A 114 -0.87 5.78 9.63
CA ALA A 114 0.16 4.74 9.67
C ALA A 114 0.38 4.09 8.30
N ARG A 115 1.62 3.68 8.01
CA ARG A 115 1.92 2.61 7.07
C ARG A 115 1.80 1.29 7.83
N LEU A 116 1.18 0.29 7.22
CA LEU A 116 0.89 -0.98 7.89
C LEU A 116 1.73 -2.13 7.35
N THR A 117 1.64 -2.36 6.07
CA THR A 117 2.17 -3.55 5.44
C THR A 117 2.64 -3.27 4.03
N GLY A 118 3.32 -4.21 3.44
CA GLY A 118 3.66 -4.23 2.03
C GLY A 118 3.70 -5.66 1.52
N GLU A 119 3.59 -5.78 0.23
CA GLU A 119 3.84 -7.02 -0.50
C GLU A 119 4.77 -6.75 -1.66
N TYR A 120 5.27 -7.81 -2.26
CA TYR A 120 6.09 -7.72 -3.44
C TYR A 120 5.32 -8.22 -4.65
N GLU A 121 5.54 -7.53 -5.76
CA GLU A 121 4.95 -7.86 -7.04
C GLU A 121 5.65 -9.07 -7.66
N VAL A 122 4.90 -9.92 -8.32
CA VAL A 122 5.45 -11.00 -9.13
C VAL A 122 5.20 -10.73 -10.60
N VAL A 123 6.18 -11.07 -11.41
CA VAL A 123 6.04 -11.19 -12.87
C VAL A 123 5.64 -12.61 -13.16
N VAL A 124 4.47 -12.79 -13.77
CA VAL A 124 3.92 -14.09 -14.12
C VAL A 124 3.67 -14.19 -15.62
N VAL A 125 3.72 -15.41 -16.11
CA VAL A 125 3.34 -15.76 -17.47
C VAL A 125 2.37 -16.94 -17.46
N PRO A 126 1.52 -17.13 -18.48
CA PRO A 126 0.74 -18.37 -18.64
C PRO A 126 1.65 -19.61 -18.56
N ALA A 127 1.17 -20.69 -17.98
CA ALA A 127 1.98 -21.93 -17.85
C ALA A 127 2.45 -22.47 -19.20
N ALA A 128 1.63 -22.32 -20.26
CA ALA A 128 1.95 -22.71 -21.63
C ALA A 128 2.89 -21.73 -22.36
N SER A 129 3.22 -20.59 -21.75
CA SER A 129 4.11 -19.59 -22.33
C SER A 129 5.49 -20.18 -22.63
N PRO A 130 6.13 -19.79 -23.74
CA PRO A 130 7.51 -20.17 -24.05
C PRO A 130 8.51 -19.56 -23.03
N TYR A 131 8.13 -18.47 -22.33
CA TYR A 131 8.98 -17.80 -21.37
C TYR A 131 9.01 -18.58 -20.05
N LYS A 132 10.18 -19.11 -19.69
CA LYS A 132 10.38 -19.88 -18.45
C LYS A 132 11.12 -19.09 -17.37
N THR A 133 11.85 -18.07 -17.78
CA THR A 133 12.69 -17.21 -16.93
C THR A 133 12.48 -15.74 -17.26
N MET A 134 12.97 -14.83 -16.38
CA MET A 134 13.04 -13.41 -16.71
C MET A 134 13.89 -13.14 -17.94
N ALA A 135 14.98 -13.91 -18.14
CA ALA A 135 15.84 -13.77 -19.31
C ALA A 135 15.11 -14.05 -20.62
N ASP A 136 14.28 -15.10 -20.68
CA ASP A 136 13.48 -15.43 -21.87
C ASP A 136 12.49 -14.31 -22.21
N LEU A 137 11.77 -13.81 -21.20
CA LEU A 137 10.81 -12.72 -21.36
C LEU A 137 11.52 -11.43 -21.81
N VAL A 138 12.64 -11.06 -21.21
CA VAL A 138 13.42 -9.88 -21.55
C VAL A 138 14.00 -9.97 -22.96
N ALA A 139 14.46 -11.15 -23.40
CA ALA A 139 14.95 -11.35 -24.75
C ALA A 139 13.86 -11.09 -25.80
N ALA A 140 12.67 -11.67 -25.61
CA ALA A 140 11.51 -11.42 -26.47
C ALA A 140 11.08 -9.95 -26.45
N TRP A 141 11.08 -9.35 -25.28
CA TRP A 141 10.70 -7.94 -25.08
C TRP A 141 11.67 -6.97 -25.77
N LYS A 142 12.98 -7.24 -25.73
CA LYS A 142 13.98 -6.49 -26.49
C LYS A 142 13.80 -6.59 -27.99
N ALA A 143 13.42 -7.78 -28.47
CA ALA A 143 13.21 -8.00 -29.88
C ALA A 143 11.99 -7.24 -30.42
N ASP A 144 10.90 -7.21 -29.69
CA ASP A 144 9.68 -6.46 -30.06
C ASP A 144 8.93 -5.96 -28.81
N PRO A 145 9.27 -4.77 -28.31
CA PRO A 145 8.62 -4.20 -27.15
C PRO A 145 7.11 -4.01 -27.29
N GLY A 146 6.65 -3.66 -28.49
CA GLY A 146 5.23 -3.43 -28.76
C GLY A 146 4.37 -4.69 -28.75
N LYS A 147 4.94 -5.84 -29.13
CA LYS A 147 4.23 -7.12 -29.10
C LYS A 147 4.27 -7.82 -27.75
N THR A 148 5.21 -7.50 -26.90
CA THR A 148 5.31 -8.07 -25.56
C THR A 148 4.43 -7.29 -24.58
N ALA A 149 3.12 -7.57 -24.62
CA ALA A 149 2.14 -6.90 -23.78
C ALA A 149 2.23 -7.37 -22.32
N PHE A 150 2.27 -6.42 -21.38
CA PHE A 150 2.17 -6.65 -19.94
C PHE A 150 0.82 -6.20 -19.43
N ALA A 151 0.13 -7.03 -18.66
CA ALA A 151 -1.05 -6.65 -17.90
C ALA A 151 -0.66 -6.35 -16.45
N GLY A 152 -1.32 -5.38 -15.84
CA GLY A 152 -1.18 -5.05 -14.42
C GLY A 152 -2.28 -4.12 -13.96
N GLY A 153 -2.21 -3.65 -12.71
CA GLY A 153 -3.17 -2.72 -12.15
C GLY A 153 -3.10 -1.33 -12.78
N SER A 154 -3.70 -0.36 -12.13
CA SER A 154 -3.91 1.01 -12.64
C SER A 154 -2.67 1.63 -13.27
N ALA A 155 -2.89 2.40 -14.34
CA ALA A 155 -1.83 3.18 -14.97
C ALA A 155 -1.13 4.08 -13.92
N GLY A 156 0.22 4.08 -13.91
CA GLY A 156 1.04 4.78 -12.92
C GLY A 156 1.07 4.13 -11.54
N GLY A 157 0.36 3.01 -11.36
CA GLY A 157 0.42 2.23 -10.12
C GLY A 157 1.70 1.39 -10.01
N THR A 158 1.79 0.60 -8.92
CA THR A 158 2.98 -0.20 -8.59
C THR A 158 3.38 -1.14 -9.72
N ASP A 159 2.42 -1.83 -10.31
CA ASP A 159 2.63 -2.80 -11.39
C ASP A 159 3.22 -2.11 -12.62
N HIS A 160 2.63 -0.97 -13.02
CA HIS A 160 3.14 -0.19 -14.16
C HIS A 160 4.55 0.38 -13.88
N MET A 161 4.79 0.86 -12.65
CA MET A 161 6.13 1.30 -12.24
C MET A 161 7.14 0.13 -12.31
N LEU A 162 6.76 -1.07 -11.86
CA LEU A 162 7.64 -2.23 -11.95
C LEU A 162 7.99 -2.57 -13.40
N VAL A 163 7.01 -2.60 -14.31
CA VAL A 163 7.27 -2.85 -15.74
C VAL A 163 8.19 -1.78 -16.33
N GLY A 164 7.98 -0.50 -15.99
CA GLY A 164 8.86 0.58 -16.42
C GLY A 164 10.29 0.46 -15.90
N LEU A 165 10.45 0.12 -14.60
CA LEU A 165 11.76 -0.11 -13.99
C LEU A 165 12.47 -1.32 -14.61
N LEU A 166 11.74 -2.41 -14.91
CA LEU A 166 12.26 -3.58 -15.61
C LEU A 166 12.74 -3.22 -17.02
N ALA A 167 11.95 -2.46 -17.79
CA ALA A 167 12.35 -1.99 -19.12
C ALA A 167 13.64 -1.18 -19.06
N LYS A 168 13.71 -0.22 -18.13
CA LYS A 168 14.89 0.61 -17.90
C LYS A 168 16.12 -0.24 -17.54
N ALA A 169 15.98 -1.17 -16.58
CA ALA A 169 17.06 -2.05 -16.16
C ALA A 169 17.51 -3.01 -17.29
N ALA A 170 16.60 -3.40 -18.18
CA ALA A 170 16.87 -4.22 -19.34
C ALA A 170 17.42 -3.40 -20.54
N GLY A 171 17.46 -2.06 -20.47
CA GLY A 171 17.86 -1.20 -21.59
C GLY A 171 16.82 -1.14 -22.73
N ILE A 172 15.53 -1.30 -22.39
CA ILE A 172 14.39 -1.16 -23.32
C ILE A 172 13.85 0.26 -23.23
N ASP A 173 13.51 0.85 -24.37
CA ASP A 173 12.89 2.19 -24.43
C ASP A 173 11.52 2.17 -23.74
N THR A 174 11.40 2.88 -22.62
CA THR A 174 10.18 2.91 -21.79
C THR A 174 8.96 3.47 -22.56
N LYS A 175 9.16 4.28 -23.59
CA LYS A 175 8.09 4.82 -24.45
C LYS A 175 7.46 3.76 -25.36
N LYS A 176 8.10 2.62 -25.54
CA LYS A 176 7.63 1.51 -26.39
C LYS A 176 6.95 0.38 -25.62
N ILE A 177 6.82 0.53 -24.29
CA ILE A 177 6.17 -0.46 -23.45
C ILE A 177 4.69 -0.57 -23.82
N ASN A 178 4.25 -1.80 -24.09
CA ASN A 178 2.83 -2.13 -24.23
C ASN A 178 2.30 -2.60 -22.86
N TYR A 179 1.73 -1.66 -22.11
CA TYR A 179 1.12 -1.93 -20.82
C TYR A 179 -0.40 -1.80 -20.88
N VAL A 180 -1.11 -2.85 -20.46
CA VAL A 180 -2.58 -2.90 -20.41
C VAL A 180 -3.03 -2.77 -18.96
N PRO A 181 -3.55 -1.59 -18.55
CA PRO A 181 -3.97 -1.35 -17.17
C PRO A 181 -5.36 -1.94 -16.91
N PHE A 182 -5.52 -2.57 -15.73
CA PHE A 182 -6.77 -3.08 -15.19
C PHE A 182 -7.05 -2.48 -13.80
N SER A 183 -8.23 -2.73 -13.24
CA SER A 183 -8.59 -2.23 -11.90
C SER A 183 -8.01 -3.07 -10.75
N GLY A 184 -7.45 -4.24 -11.03
CA GLY A 184 -6.82 -5.14 -10.06
C GLY A 184 -6.42 -6.49 -10.64
N GLY A 185 -5.76 -7.32 -9.83
CA GLY A 185 -5.17 -8.60 -10.25
C GLY A 185 -6.16 -9.64 -10.78
N GLY A 186 -7.44 -9.57 -10.38
CA GLY A 186 -8.44 -10.50 -10.90
C GLY A 186 -8.69 -10.36 -12.41
N GLU A 187 -8.70 -9.13 -12.91
CA GLU A 187 -8.85 -8.84 -14.34
C GLU A 187 -7.56 -9.18 -15.10
N VAL A 188 -6.40 -8.89 -14.50
CA VAL A 188 -5.09 -9.30 -15.02
C VAL A 188 -5.01 -10.82 -15.16
N LEU A 189 -5.50 -11.56 -14.17
CA LEU A 189 -5.58 -13.01 -14.18
C LEU A 189 -6.42 -13.54 -15.37
N ALA A 190 -7.58 -12.93 -15.62
CA ALA A 190 -8.44 -13.31 -16.75
C ALA A 190 -7.72 -13.09 -18.10
N ALA A 191 -7.03 -11.95 -18.26
CA ALA A 191 -6.25 -11.65 -19.46
C ALA A 191 -5.10 -12.65 -19.68
N LEU A 192 -4.41 -13.06 -18.61
CA LEU A 192 -3.34 -14.07 -18.66
C LEU A 192 -3.87 -15.46 -19.06
N LEU A 193 -4.92 -15.92 -18.40
CA LEU A 193 -5.53 -17.24 -18.67
C LEU A 193 -6.17 -17.30 -20.07
N GLY A 194 -6.62 -16.15 -20.58
CA GLY A 194 -7.11 -15.99 -21.96
C GLY A 194 -6.01 -15.81 -23.01
N ASN A 195 -4.72 -15.85 -22.63
CA ASN A 195 -3.56 -15.60 -23.52
C ASN A 195 -3.64 -14.26 -24.28
N GLN A 196 -4.27 -13.24 -23.66
CA GLN A 196 -4.41 -11.90 -24.26
C GLN A 196 -3.15 -11.05 -24.09
N VAL A 197 -2.29 -11.42 -23.13
CA VAL A 197 -1.04 -10.73 -22.80
C VAL A 197 0.11 -11.71 -22.62
N ALA A 198 1.33 -11.26 -22.85
CA ALA A 198 2.53 -12.07 -22.74
C ALA A 198 2.93 -12.32 -21.27
N ALA A 199 2.74 -11.33 -20.41
CA ALA A 199 3.06 -11.39 -19.00
C ALA A 199 2.08 -10.55 -18.18
N GLY A 200 2.01 -10.81 -16.88
CA GLY A 200 1.25 -10.02 -15.93
C GLY A 200 2.08 -9.68 -14.70
N VAL A 201 1.71 -8.57 -14.06
CA VAL A 201 2.30 -8.10 -12.80
C VAL A 201 1.19 -7.82 -11.82
N SER A 202 1.32 -8.32 -10.60
CA SER A 202 0.50 -7.95 -9.45
C SER A 202 1.14 -8.49 -8.17
N GLY A 203 0.58 -8.17 -6.99
CA GLY A 203 0.99 -8.75 -5.73
C GLY A 203 0.92 -10.28 -5.74
N TYR A 204 1.90 -10.96 -5.15
CA TYR A 204 1.98 -12.43 -5.13
C TYR A 204 0.66 -13.07 -4.67
N GLY A 205 0.03 -12.53 -3.62
CA GLY A 205 -1.20 -13.07 -3.06
C GLY A 205 -2.39 -13.10 -4.03
N GLU A 206 -2.38 -12.24 -5.06
CA GLU A 206 -3.46 -12.20 -6.06
C GLU A 206 -3.33 -13.35 -7.08
N PHE A 207 -2.13 -13.87 -7.31
CA PHE A 207 -1.85 -14.94 -8.27
C PHE A 207 -1.51 -16.28 -7.60
N GLU A 208 -1.30 -16.33 -6.30
CA GLU A 208 -0.79 -17.48 -5.56
C GLU A 208 -1.57 -18.76 -5.86
N ALA A 209 -2.90 -18.72 -5.85
CA ALA A 209 -3.74 -19.87 -6.10
C ALA A 209 -3.51 -20.45 -7.50
N GLN A 210 -3.31 -19.61 -8.52
CA GLN A 210 -3.10 -20.05 -9.90
C GLN A 210 -1.65 -20.50 -10.14
N ILE A 211 -0.70 -19.93 -9.41
CA ILE A 211 0.70 -20.38 -9.42
C ILE A 211 0.77 -21.79 -8.80
N LYS A 212 0.15 -22.01 -7.65
CA LYS A 212 0.08 -23.32 -6.97
C LYS A 212 -0.67 -24.38 -7.82
N ALA A 213 -1.70 -23.96 -8.54
CA ALA A 213 -2.45 -24.82 -9.46
C ALA A 213 -1.71 -25.10 -10.79
N GLY A 214 -0.50 -24.53 -10.99
CA GLY A 214 0.29 -24.72 -12.21
C GLY A 214 -0.31 -24.07 -13.47
N LYS A 215 -1.24 -23.14 -13.33
CA LYS A 215 -1.85 -22.40 -14.45
C LYS A 215 -1.05 -21.16 -14.83
N LEU A 216 -0.33 -20.58 -13.88
CA LEU A 216 0.63 -19.50 -14.08
C LEU A 216 2.02 -19.94 -13.63
N ARG A 217 3.03 -19.39 -14.26
CA ARG A 217 4.44 -19.49 -13.83
C ARG A 217 4.92 -18.11 -13.35
N ALA A 218 5.30 -18.00 -12.08
CA ALA A 218 5.99 -16.84 -11.58
C ALA A 218 7.48 -16.94 -11.94
N ILE A 219 7.98 -15.95 -12.67
CA ILE A 219 9.35 -15.93 -13.18
C ILE A 219 10.26 -14.91 -12.49
N GLY A 220 9.70 -14.03 -11.66
CA GLY A 220 10.46 -13.08 -10.85
C GLY A 220 9.62 -12.40 -9.80
N ILE A 221 10.20 -12.10 -8.63
CA ILE A 221 9.58 -11.31 -7.56
C ILE A 221 10.41 -10.04 -7.30
N SER A 222 9.71 -8.93 -7.03
CA SER A 222 10.31 -7.60 -6.90
C SER A 222 11.01 -7.33 -5.57
N SER A 223 11.17 -8.33 -4.71
CA SER A 223 11.86 -8.19 -3.43
C SER A 223 13.38 -8.19 -3.58
N ALA A 224 14.06 -7.49 -2.67
CA ALA A 224 15.54 -7.48 -2.59
C ALA A 224 16.12 -8.86 -2.27
N LYS A 225 15.40 -9.66 -1.47
CA LYS A 225 15.80 -10.97 -0.95
C LYS A 225 14.67 -11.98 -1.16
N PRO A 226 14.97 -13.28 -1.21
CA PRO A 226 13.95 -14.34 -1.23
C PRO A 226 12.94 -14.14 -0.08
N GLN A 227 11.69 -14.38 -0.37
CA GLN A 227 10.59 -14.27 0.60
C GLN A 227 10.25 -15.63 1.19
N ALA A 228 10.06 -15.69 2.52
CA ALA A 228 9.69 -16.92 3.21
C ALA A 228 8.35 -17.46 2.65
N GLY A 229 8.30 -18.75 2.31
CA GLY A 229 7.11 -19.39 1.78
C GLY A 229 6.84 -19.11 0.28
N ILE A 230 7.65 -18.29 -0.40
CA ILE A 230 7.48 -17.96 -1.82
C ILE A 230 8.69 -18.49 -2.60
N ASN A 231 8.49 -19.56 -3.36
CA ASN A 231 9.55 -20.15 -4.20
C ASN A 231 9.59 -19.48 -5.58
N VAL A 232 9.93 -18.20 -5.62
CA VAL A 232 10.11 -17.41 -6.83
C VAL A 232 11.45 -16.69 -6.74
N PRO A 233 12.33 -16.78 -7.76
CA PRO A 233 13.60 -16.09 -7.75
C PRO A 233 13.37 -14.56 -7.75
N THR A 234 14.24 -13.82 -7.04
CA THR A 234 14.13 -12.35 -7.09
C THR A 234 14.55 -11.84 -8.46
N ILE A 235 13.93 -10.76 -8.92
CA ILE A 235 14.31 -10.08 -10.17
C ILE A 235 15.79 -9.68 -10.09
N LYS A 236 16.22 -9.21 -8.91
CA LYS A 236 17.60 -8.77 -8.65
C LYS A 236 18.62 -9.92 -8.78
N SER A 237 18.27 -11.13 -8.33
CA SER A 237 19.16 -12.30 -8.46
C SER A 237 19.34 -12.77 -9.90
N GLN A 238 18.48 -12.32 -10.81
CA GLN A 238 18.52 -12.61 -12.24
C GLN A 238 19.19 -11.51 -13.08
N GLY A 239 19.95 -10.61 -12.42
CA GLY A 239 20.76 -9.58 -13.09
C GLY A 239 20.03 -8.26 -13.38
N LEU A 240 18.77 -8.13 -13.02
CA LEU A 240 18.01 -6.88 -13.15
C LEU A 240 17.95 -6.18 -11.81
N ASN A 241 18.68 -5.08 -11.64
CA ASN A 241 18.72 -4.35 -10.37
C ASN A 241 17.43 -3.55 -10.13
N VAL A 242 16.34 -4.28 -9.89
CA VAL A 242 15.00 -3.73 -9.62
C VAL A 242 14.49 -4.29 -8.30
N GLU A 243 13.99 -3.39 -7.47
CA GLU A 243 13.32 -3.67 -6.21
C GLU A 243 12.16 -2.69 -6.04
N LEU A 244 10.98 -3.21 -5.73
CA LEU A 244 9.79 -2.41 -5.51
C LEU A 244 8.84 -3.12 -4.55
N ALA A 245 8.49 -2.44 -3.45
CA ALA A 245 7.49 -2.92 -2.50
C ALA A 245 6.17 -2.18 -2.71
N ASN A 246 5.08 -2.90 -2.84
CA ASN A 246 3.73 -2.34 -2.83
C ASN A 246 3.27 -2.18 -1.37
N TRP A 247 3.62 -1.06 -0.78
CA TRP A 247 3.23 -0.78 0.59
C TRP A 247 1.80 -0.22 0.68
N ARG A 248 1.16 -0.47 1.84
CA ARG A 248 -0.18 0.01 2.17
C ARG A 248 -0.20 0.71 3.52
N GLY A 249 -1.01 1.73 3.62
CA GLY A 249 -1.17 2.54 4.83
C GLY A 249 -2.60 3.07 4.96
N ILE A 250 -2.80 3.86 6.00
CA ILE A 250 -4.08 4.45 6.37
C ILE A 250 -3.92 5.95 6.52
N VAL A 251 -4.88 6.67 5.96
CA VAL A 251 -5.08 8.10 6.17
C VAL A 251 -6.50 8.37 6.69
N ALA A 252 -6.71 9.51 7.33
CA ALA A 252 -8.03 9.99 7.76
C ALA A 252 -8.41 11.27 7.03
N ALA A 253 -9.64 11.71 7.20
CA ALA A 253 -10.16 12.96 6.66
C ALA A 253 -9.31 14.17 7.13
N PRO A 254 -9.25 15.25 6.35
CA PRO A 254 -8.57 16.46 6.78
C PRO A 254 -9.37 17.18 7.86
N GLY A 255 -8.68 17.95 8.71
CA GLY A 255 -9.33 18.82 9.71
C GLY A 255 -9.91 18.09 10.92
N ILE A 256 -9.57 16.82 11.12
CA ILE A 256 -9.82 16.16 12.40
C ILE A 256 -8.94 16.78 13.50
N SER A 257 -9.39 16.71 14.75
CA SER A 257 -8.65 17.22 15.88
C SER A 257 -7.38 16.41 16.19
N ALA A 258 -6.45 16.99 16.92
CA ALA A 258 -5.25 16.28 17.39
C ALA A 258 -5.60 15.07 18.28
N SER A 259 -6.67 15.16 19.09
CA SER A 259 -7.17 14.07 19.93
C SER A 259 -7.75 12.93 19.09
N GLU A 260 -8.54 13.22 18.06
CA GLU A 260 -9.05 12.20 17.12
C GLU A 260 -7.91 11.51 16.36
N LYS A 261 -6.95 12.28 15.81
CA LYS A 261 -5.75 11.70 15.19
C LYS A 261 -5.01 10.77 16.14
N ALA A 262 -4.78 11.20 17.41
CA ALA A 262 -4.10 10.38 18.39
C ALA A 262 -4.87 9.11 18.75
N ALA A 263 -6.20 9.17 18.85
CA ALA A 263 -7.06 8.02 19.12
C ALA A 263 -7.01 7.00 17.98
N LEU A 264 -7.08 7.45 16.72
CA LEU A 264 -6.97 6.59 15.54
C LEU A 264 -5.58 5.93 15.45
N VAL A 265 -4.51 6.69 15.66
CA VAL A 265 -3.13 6.14 15.68
C VAL A 265 -2.99 5.11 16.80
N SER A 266 -3.48 5.39 18.02
CA SER A 266 -3.45 4.45 19.13
C SER A 266 -4.24 3.16 18.84
N ALA A 267 -5.38 3.26 18.15
CA ALA A 267 -6.14 2.07 17.72
C ALA A 267 -5.34 1.23 16.73
N LEU A 268 -4.64 1.84 15.77
CA LEU A 268 -3.76 1.16 14.81
C LEU A 268 -2.52 0.55 15.50
N ASP A 269 -1.92 1.25 16.48
CA ASP A 269 -0.80 0.74 17.28
C ASP A 269 -1.20 -0.53 18.06
N ARG A 270 -2.36 -0.52 18.72
CA ARG A 270 -2.91 -1.69 19.43
C ARG A 270 -3.22 -2.84 18.48
N MET A 271 -3.81 -2.55 17.33
CA MET A 271 -4.07 -3.54 16.30
C MET A 271 -2.77 -4.19 15.82
N HIS A 272 -1.77 -3.38 15.46
CA HIS A 272 -0.48 -3.87 14.98
C HIS A 272 0.24 -4.76 16.01
N ALA A 273 0.20 -4.39 17.29
CA ALA A 273 0.81 -5.15 18.38
C ALA A 273 0.08 -6.47 18.67
N SER A 274 -1.14 -6.68 18.17
CA SER A 274 -1.92 -7.89 18.44
C SER A 274 -1.34 -9.12 17.73
N LYS A 275 -1.40 -10.27 18.43
CA LYS A 275 -1.01 -11.55 17.82
C LYS A 275 -1.80 -11.83 16.54
N GLN A 276 -3.08 -11.48 16.52
CA GLN A 276 -3.96 -11.73 15.37
C GLN A 276 -3.52 -10.95 14.13
N TRP A 277 -3.06 -9.70 14.27
CA TRP A 277 -2.50 -8.96 13.14
C TRP A 277 -1.19 -9.59 12.65
N GLN A 278 -0.29 -9.98 13.57
CA GLN A 278 0.96 -10.64 13.21
C GLN A 278 0.73 -11.98 12.50
N ASP A 279 -0.29 -12.74 12.92
CA ASP A 279 -0.70 -13.97 12.23
C ASP A 279 -1.33 -13.66 10.86
N THR A 280 -2.10 -12.57 10.75
CA THR A 280 -2.67 -12.09 9.47
C THR A 280 -1.58 -11.74 8.46
N LEU A 281 -0.53 -11.03 8.89
CA LEU A 281 0.62 -10.72 8.03
C LEU A 281 1.24 -11.99 7.45
N LYS A 282 1.49 -12.99 8.29
CA LYS A 282 2.08 -14.27 7.88
C LYS A 282 1.18 -15.04 6.91
N THR A 283 -0.11 -15.16 7.25
CA THR A 283 -1.08 -15.92 6.45
C THR A 283 -1.28 -15.31 5.05
N ARG A 284 -1.16 -13.98 4.96
CA ARG A 284 -1.33 -13.25 3.69
C ARG A 284 -0.02 -12.99 2.95
N ASN A 285 1.11 -13.48 3.45
CA ASN A 285 2.45 -13.18 2.92
C ASN A 285 2.72 -11.66 2.84
N TRP A 286 2.19 -10.89 3.79
CA TRP A 286 2.45 -9.46 3.90
C TRP A 286 3.69 -9.19 4.76
N THR A 287 4.55 -8.34 4.27
CA THR A 287 5.70 -7.86 5.03
C THR A 287 5.25 -6.81 6.04
N ASP A 288 5.67 -6.92 7.29
CA ASP A 288 5.46 -5.88 8.29
C ASP A 288 6.31 -4.65 7.94
N LEU A 289 5.64 -3.55 7.63
CA LEU A 289 6.26 -2.26 7.32
C LEU A 289 5.73 -1.16 8.25
N TYR A 290 5.33 -1.53 9.46
CA TYR A 290 4.66 -0.62 10.38
C TYR A 290 5.45 0.65 10.64
N LEU A 291 4.76 1.80 10.51
CA LEU A 291 5.31 3.11 10.78
C LEU A 291 4.15 4.07 11.06
N SER A 292 3.99 4.57 12.30
CA SER A 292 2.86 5.39 12.69
C SER A 292 3.22 6.84 13.02
N GLY A 293 2.19 7.69 13.07
CA GLY A 293 2.29 9.09 13.51
C GLY A 293 3.24 9.93 12.65
N SER A 294 4.04 10.78 13.30
CA SER A 294 4.94 11.73 12.61
C SER A 294 5.99 11.05 11.72
N LYS A 295 6.40 9.83 12.04
CA LYS A 295 7.33 9.07 11.21
C LYS A 295 6.70 8.72 9.85
N PHE A 296 5.40 8.38 9.84
CA PHE A 296 4.69 8.14 8.60
C PHE A 296 4.46 9.43 7.80
N ASP A 297 4.20 10.56 8.46
CA ASP A 297 4.10 11.88 7.79
C ASP A 297 5.38 12.20 6.99
N VAL A 298 6.55 11.98 7.59
CA VAL A 298 7.85 12.20 6.94
C VAL A 298 8.05 11.21 5.78
N TYR A 299 7.79 9.93 6.03
CA TYR A 299 7.91 8.89 5.01
C TYR A 299 7.06 9.21 3.79
N LEU A 300 5.80 9.61 3.97
CA LEU A 300 4.86 9.85 2.87
C LEU A 300 5.31 11.00 1.97
N LYS A 301 5.90 12.06 2.55
CA LYS A 301 6.46 13.19 1.78
C LYS A 301 7.65 12.73 0.93
N LEU A 302 8.57 11.95 1.51
CA LEU A 302 9.75 11.44 0.79
C LEU A 302 9.34 10.45 -0.31
N GLU A 303 8.34 9.60 -0.02
CA GLU A 303 7.85 8.62 -0.98
C GLU A 303 7.11 9.27 -2.16
N ALA A 304 6.38 10.36 -1.93
CA ALA A 304 5.76 11.12 -3.01
C ALA A 304 6.80 11.71 -3.97
N ALA A 305 7.90 12.26 -3.43
CA ALA A 305 9.02 12.78 -4.25
C ALA A 305 9.71 11.63 -5.01
N ARG A 306 10.07 10.55 -4.33
CA ARG A 306 10.70 9.36 -4.93
C ARG A 306 9.84 8.76 -6.04
N THR A 307 8.54 8.62 -5.81
CA THR A 307 7.61 8.10 -6.81
C THR A 307 7.58 8.99 -8.06
N ARG A 308 7.58 10.30 -7.88
CA ARG A 308 7.65 11.25 -9.01
C ARG A 308 8.91 11.03 -9.84
N GLU A 309 10.08 10.94 -9.21
CA GLU A 309 11.35 10.67 -9.89
C GLU A 309 11.32 9.35 -10.67
N VAL A 310 10.76 8.29 -10.08
CA VAL A 310 10.57 7.00 -10.77
C VAL A 310 9.69 7.17 -12.00
N LEU A 311 8.50 7.78 -11.83
CA LEU A 311 7.54 7.97 -12.93
C LEU A 311 8.12 8.84 -14.06
N GLN A 312 8.89 9.88 -13.72
CA GLN A 312 9.62 10.69 -14.71
C GLN A 312 10.66 9.85 -15.44
N SER A 313 11.44 9.05 -14.71
CA SER A 313 12.52 8.23 -15.28
C SER A 313 12.04 7.15 -16.25
N ILE A 314 10.77 6.75 -16.15
CA ILE A 314 10.12 5.77 -17.02
C ILE A 314 9.13 6.42 -18.00
N GLY A 315 9.08 7.76 -18.04
CA GLY A 315 8.30 8.53 -19.03
C GLY A 315 6.79 8.58 -18.78
N LEU A 316 6.32 8.28 -17.57
CA LEU A 316 4.89 8.32 -17.23
C LEU A 316 4.39 9.68 -16.74
N VAL A 317 5.29 10.56 -16.32
CA VAL A 317 5.00 11.97 -16.01
C VAL A 317 6.12 12.86 -16.53
N LYS A 318 5.82 14.16 -16.69
CA LYS A 318 6.78 15.19 -17.15
C LYS A 318 7.56 15.78 -15.99
#